data_55b157ddb7fc3011ffea294a333c7760
#
_entry.id   55b157ddb7fc3011ffea294a333c7760
#
_cell.length_a   1.000
_cell.length_b   1.000
_cell.length_c   1.000
_cell.angle_alpha   90.00
_cell.angle_beta   90.00
_cell.angle_gamma   90.00
#
_symmetry.space_group_name_H-M   'P 1'
#
loop_
_entity.id
_entity.type
_entity.pdbx_description
1 polymer ?
#
loop_
_entity_poly.entity_id
_entity_poly.type
_entity_poly.pdbx_seq_one_letter_code
_entity_poly.pdbx_strand_id
1 'polypeptide(L)'
;MITVSIRWLYQRYGLQKEYTAKHVLFLLCLEKGIKLGNFKILPFEANHDVPCVGYHIDHPDCGKILFLTDSCRCDYMFGGLSHVLIECNYSMVKLMDAINAGRTLKSQKDRLMVSHMELNTCKNYLSECDLSSCMNIVLLHMSDNNSDERLFVSEIERLTGKVVYAANPGLVININRI
;
A
#
# COMPACT_ATOMS: atom_id res chain seq x y z
N MET A 1 7.13 -5.45 -14.79
CA MET A 1 7.49 -6.17 -13.53
C MET A 1 8.91 -5.76 -13.17
N ILE A 2 9.09 -4.88 -12.18
CA ILE A 2 10.43 -4.43 -11.76
C ILE A 2 10.92 -5.44 -10.73
N THR A 3 11.72 -6.40 -11.18
CA THR A 3 12.45 -7.31 -10.29
C THR A 3 13.82 -6.70 -10.03
N VAL A 4 13.99 -5.96 -8.93
CA VAL A 4 15.33 -5.55 -8.50
C VAL A 4 16.01 -6.78 -7.95
N SER A 5 17.08 -7.25 -8.61
CA SER A 5 17.86 -8.38 -8.12
C SER A 5 18.55 -7.98 -6.81
N ILE A 6 18.18 -8.65 -5.71
CA ILE A 6 18.79 -8.52 -4.38
C ILE A 6 20.33 -8.70 -4.48
N ARG A 7 20.80 -9.57 -5.38
CA ARG A 7 22.22 -9.82 -5.65
C ARG A 7 22.93 -8.57 -6.16
N TRP A 8 22.26 -7.73 -6.97
CA TRP A 8 22.80 -6.45 -7.45
C TRP A 8 22.98 -5.45 -6.31
N LEU A 9 22.02 -5.38 -5.38
CA LEU A 9 22.11 -4.53 -4.19
C LEU A 9 23.26 -4.92 -3.28
N TYR A 10 23.50 -6.20 -3.03
CA TYR A 10 24.64 -6.69 -2.27
C TYR A 10 25.99 -6.30 -2.90
N GLN A 11 26.11 -6.43 -4.22
CA GLN A 11 27.35 -6.08 -4.94
C GLN A 11 27.61 -4.57 -4.98
N ARG A 12 26.54 -3.77 -5.11
CA ARG A 12 26.68 -2.31 -5.26
C ARG A 12 27.01 -1.60 -3.96
N TYR A 13 26.53 -2.08 -2.82
CA TYR A 13 26.61 -1.40 -1.52
C TYR A 13 27.48 -2.12 -0.48
N GLY A 14 28.18 -3.19 -0.86
CA GLY A 14 29.15 -3.88 0.02
C GLY A 14 28.51 -4.52 1.27
N LEU A 15 27.22 -4.86 1.22
CA LEU A 15 26.48 -5.36 2.38
C LEU A 15 26.91 -6.79 2.72
N GLN A 16 27.14 -7.08 4.00
CA GLN A 16 27.51 -8.41 4.45
C GLN A 16 26.28 -9.35 4.43
N LYS A 17 26.52 -10.66 4.28
CA LYS A 17 25.48 -11.70 4.13
C LYS A 17 24.46 -11.79 5.28
N GLU A 18 24.69 -11.10 6.37
CA GLU A 18 23.85 -11.12 7.57
C GLU A 18 22.57 -10.26 7.45
N TYR A 19 22.52 -9.35 6.48
CA TYR A 19 21.34 -8.53 6.24
C TYR A 19 20.37 -9.24 5.30
N THR A 20 19.16 -9.50 5.76
CA THR A 20 18.10 -9.98 4.89
C THR A 20 17.76 -8.91 3.85
N ALA A 21 17.19 -9.30 2.71
CA ALA A 21 16.74 -8.36 1.66
C ALA A 21 15.86 -7.22 2.21
N LYS A 22 15.07 -7.49 3.25
CA LYS A 22 14.24 -6.50 3.94
C LYS A 22 15.07 -5.43 4.65
N HIS A 23 16.13 -5.81 5.36
CA HIS A 23 17.02 -4.86 6.03
C HIS A 23 17.78 -3.97 5.04
N VAL A 24 18.19 -4.53 3.91
CA VAL A 24 18.89 -3.78 2.86
C VAL A 24 17.95 -2.77 2.22
N LEU A 25 16.72 -3.17 1.89
CA LEU A 25 15.71 -2.27 1.34
C LEU A 25 15.37 -1.15 2.34
N PHE A 26 15.19 -1.48 3.61
CA PHE A 26 14.93 -0.54 4.69
C PHE A 26 16.08 0.49 4.84
N LEU A 27 17.33 0.05 4.89
CA LEU A 27 18.50 0.94 5.01
C LEU A 27 18.70 1.84 3.77
N LEU A 28 18.43 1.33 2.57
CA LEU A 28 18.51 2.10 1.33
C LEU A 28 17.37 3.13 1.21
N CYS A 29 16.26 2.88 1.87
CA CYS A 29 15.05 3.68 1.78
C CYS A 29 15.04 4.89 2.70
N LEU A 30 15.73 4.85 3.83
CA LEU A 30 15.62 5.88 4.87
C LEU A 30 16.36 7.20 4.54
N GLU A 31 17.20 7.27 3.52
CA GLU A 31 18.06 8.45 3.34
C GLU A 31 17.97 9.21 2.02
N LYS A 32 17.57 8.63 0.90
CA LYS A 32 17.53 9.37 -0.39
C LYS A 32 16.59 8.73 -1.41
N GLY A 33 15.78 9.54 -2.09
CA GLY A 33 15.03 9.11 -3.26
C GLY A 33 15.92 8.42 -4.31
N ILE A 34 15.40 7.36 -4.94
CA ILE A 34 16.11 6.56 -5.94
C ILE A 34 15.64 7.01 -7.33
N LYS A 35 16.60 7.25 -8.25
CA LYS A 35 16.29 7.45 -9.66
C LYS A 35 16.65 6.19 -10.45
N LEU A 36 15.64 5.61 -11.11
CA LEU A 36 15.79 4.42 -11.96
C LEU A 36 15.21 4.71 -13.34
N GLY A 37 16.04 5.04 -14.30
CA GLY A 37 15.59 5.57 -15.60
C GLY A 37 14.80 6.86 -15.39
N ASN A 38 13.55 6.89 -15.84
CA ASN A 38 12.64 8.03 -15.66
C ASN A 38 11.83 7.98 -14.35
N PHE A 39 11.95 6.88 -13.58
CA PHE A 39 11.31 6.76 -12.27
C PHE A 39 12.09 7.53 -11.21
N LYS A 40 11.39 8.33 -10.41
CA LYS A 40 11.85 8.88 -9.14
C LYS A 40 11.07 8.16 -8.04
N ILE A 41 11.74 7.43 -7.18
CA ILE A 41 11.14 6.60 -6.16
C ILE A 41 11.57 7.13 -4.80
N LEU A 42 10.62 7.55 -3.98
CA LEU A 42 10.84 7.96 -2.60
C LEU A 42 10.21 6.89 -1.70
N PRO A 43 11.01 6.04 -1.10
CA PRO A 43 10.54 5.11 -0.09
C PRO A 43 10.25 5.85 1.22
N PHE A 44 9.24 5.38 1.95
CA PHE A 44 8.88 5.90 3.28
C PHE A 44 8.49 4.76 4.22
N GLU A 45 8.59 5.00 5.51
CA GLU A 45 8.27 3.99 6.52
C GLU A 45 6.77 3.65 6.51
N ALA A 46 6.47 2.35 6.51
CA ALA A 46 5.13 1.81 6.68
C ALA A 46 4.93 1.33 8.13
N ASN A 47 3.73 1.50 8.66
CA ASN A 47 3.39 1.14 10.03
C ASN A 47 2.94 -0.32 10.11
N HIS A 48 3.89 -1.21 10.39
CA HIS A 48 3.66 -2.65 10.49
C HIS A 48 4.40 -3.24 11.71
N ASP A 49 4.07 -4.47 12.13
CA ASP A 49 4.74 -5.18 13.24
C ASP A 49 6.18 -5.62 12.90
N VAL A 50 6.56 -5.54 11.63
CA VAL A 50 7.92 -5.73 11.13
C VAL A 50 8.31 -4.57 10.20
N PRO A 51 9.63 -4.27 10.02
CA PRO A 51 10.06 -3.20 9.14
C PRO A 51 9.52 -3.36 7.72
N CYS A 52 8.69 -2.41 7.28
CA CYS A 52 8.07 -2.34 5.97
C CYS A 52 8.21 -0.93 5.39
N VAL A 53 8.09 -0.81 4.08
CA VAL A 53 8.17 0.46 3.36
C VAL A 53 7.06 0.61 2.33
N GLY A 54 6.50 1.82 2.26
CA GLY A 54 5.72 2.28 1.15
C GLY A 54 6.58 3.04 0.14
N TYR A 55 6.02 3.38 -1.01
CA TYR A 55 6.71 4.07 -2.09
C TYR A 55 5.86 5.21 -2.64
N HIS A 56 6.45 6.40 -2.71
CA HIS A 56 5.96 7.47 -3.57
C HIS A 56 6.79 7.45 -4.86
N ILE A 57 6.14 7.21 -5.99
CA ILE A 57 6.78 7.02 -7.29
C ILE A 57 6.33 8.15 -8.21
N ASP A 58 7.28 8.81 -8.89
CA ASP A 58 7.01 9.83 -9.91
C ASP A 58 7.59 9.38 -11.25
N HIS A 59 6.76 9.37 -12.30
CA HIS A 59 7.15 9.02 -13.67
C HIS A 59 6.43 9.91 -14.68
N PRO A 60 7.09 10.40 -15.73
CA PRO A 60 6.48 11.32 -16.72
C PRO A 60 5.17 10.81 -17.31
N ASP A 61 5.09 9.51 -17.65
CA ASP A 61 3.94 8.92 -18.34
C ASP A 61 2.79 8.55 -17.39
N CYS A 62 3.09 8.24 -16.13
CA CYS A 62 2.08 7.79 -15.15
C CYS A 62 1.74 8.86 -14.10
N GLY A 63 2.58 9.88 -13.94
CA GLY A 63 2.46 10.84 -12.86
C GLY A 63 2.92 10.27 -11.52
N LYS A 64 2.32 10.75 -10.45
CA LYS A 64 2.68 10.38 -9.07
C LYS A 64 1.81 9.25 -8.57
N ILE A 65 2.45 8.22 -8.05
CA ILE A 65 1.81 7.00 -7.55
C ILE A 65 2.18 6.84 -6.08
N LEU A 66 1.18 6.68 -5.23
CA LEU A 66 1.35 6.16 -3.88
C LEU A 66 1.18 4.64 -3.92
N PHE A 67 2.14 3.90 -3.38
CA PHE A 67 2.04 2.46 -3.17
C PHE A 67 2.31 2.15 -1.69
N LEU A 68 1.31 1.63 -0.99
CA LEU A 68 1.39 1.28 0.42
C LEU A 68 0.62 0.00 0.69
N THR A 69 1.32 -1.02 1.16
CA THR A 69 0.78 -2.30 1.63
C THR A 69 1.49 -2.72 2.90
N ASP A 70 0.95 -3.68 3.63
CA ASP A 70 1.48 -4.10 4.92
C ASP A 70 1.68 -2.91 5.86
N SER A 71 0.59 -2.16 6.11
CA SER A 71 0.63 -0.97 6.96
C SER A 71 -0.73 -0.68 7.59
N CYS A 72 -0.77 -0.50 8.89
CA CYS A 72 -2.03 -0.17 9.57
C CYS A 72 -2.48 1.29 9.36
N ARG A 73 -1.57 2.20 8.91
CA ARG A 73 -1.86 3.60 8.57
C ARG A 73 -0.75 4.20 7.72
N CYS A 74 -1.00 5.36 7.14
CA CYS A 74 0.01 6.18 6.47
C CYS A 74 0.19 7.49 7.24
N ASP A 75 1.43 7.77 7.68
CA ASP A 75 1.76 9.00 8.41
C ASP A 75 2.25 10.12 7.48
N TYR A 76 2.25 9.89 6.16
CA TYR A 76 2.78 10.82 5.16
C TYR A 76 1.67 11.29 4.22
N MET A 77 1.67 12.59 3.91
CA MET A 77 0.75 13.17 2.94
C MET A 77 1.51 13.55 1.66
N PHE A 78 1.03 13.06 0.52
CA PHE A 78 1.64 13.31 -0.79
C PHE A 78 0.68 14.12 -1.67
N GLY A 79 1.16 15.21 -2.25
CA GLY A 79 0.36 16.06 -3.14
C GLY A 79 0.44 15.65 -4.60
N GLY A 80 -0.66 15.89 -5.34
CA GLY A 80 -0.74 15.70 -6.79
C GLY A 80 -0.67 14.25 -7.24
N LEU A 81 -1.22 13.33 -6.45
CA LEU A 81 -1.28 11.90 -6.77
C LEU A 81 -2.14 11.66 -8.01
N SER A 82 -1.59 10.91 -8.97
CA SER A 82 -2.31 10.42 -10.16
C SER A 82 -2.94 9.05 -9.90
N HIS A 83 -2.31 8.23 -9.07
CA HIS A 83 -2.80 6.91 -8.69
C HIS A 83 -2.50 6.63 -7.22
N VAL A 84 -3.41 5.94 -6.56
CA VAL A 84 -3.25 5.49 -5.17
C VAL A 84 -3.45 3.98 -5.13
N LEU A 85 -2.41 3.25 -4.73
CA LEU A 85 -2.43 1.81 -4.47
C LEU A 85 -2.23 1.64 -2.98
N ILE A 86 -3.30 1.40 -2.24
CA ILE A 86 -3.30 1.47 -0.78
C ILE A 86 -3.94 0.23 -0.17
N GLU A 87 -3.39 -0.24 0.94
CA GLU A 87 -3.99 -1.31 1.70
C GLU A 87 -5.38 -0.95 2.22
N CYS A 88 -6.31 -1.91 2.13
CA CYS A 88 -7.61 -1.86 2.76
C CYS A 88 -8.02 -3.28 3.15
N ASN A 89 -7.43 -3.78 4.25
CA ASN A 89 -7.40 -5.20 4.57
C ASN A 89 -8.71 -5.71 5.17
N TYR A 90 -9.29 -4.96 6.11
CA TYR A 90 -10.47 -5.42 6.87
C TYR A 90 -11.38 -4.25 7.25
N SER A 91 -12.61 -4.58 7.66
CA SER A 91 -13.41 -3.67 8.50
C SER A 91 -13.66 -4.28 9.85
N MET A 92 -13.81 -3.45 10.88
CA MET A 92 -14.05 -3.93 12.24
C MET A 92 -15.32 -4.79 12.32
N VAL A 93 -16.35 -4.44 11.57
CA VAL A 93 -17.62 -5.21 11.51
C VAL A 93 -17.37 -6.61 10.96
N LYS A 94 -16.73 -6.72 9.78
CA LYS A 94 -16.43 -8.02 9.16
C LYS A 94 -15.47 -8.88 9.99
N LEU A 95 -14.50 -8.24 10.64
CA LEU A 95 -13.59 -8.93 11.56
C LEU A 95 -14.34 -9.53 12.76
N MET A 96 -15.23 -8.78 13.38
CA MET A 96 -16.02 -9.29 14.51
C MET A 96 -16.98 -10.40 14.08
N ASP A 97 -17.60 -10.26 12.92
CA ASP A 97 -18.45 -11.31 12.34
C ASP A 97 -17.64 -12.59 12.03
N ALA A 98 -16.43 -12.45 11.50
CA ALA A 98 -15.54 -13.58 11.23
C ALA A 98 -15.08 -14.29 12.51
N ILE A 99 -14.77 -13.54 13.57
CA ILE A 99 -14.43 -14.08 14.89
C ILE A 99 -15.61 -14.82 15.50
N ASN A 100 -16.80 -14.22 15.49
CA ASN A 100 -18.02 -14.83 16.03
C ASN A 100 -18.40 -16.10 15.28
N ALA A 101 -18.15 -16.16 13.98
CA ALA A 101 -18.37 -17.33 13.14
C ALA A 101 -17.23 -18.36 13.16
N GLY A 102 -16.17 -18.13 13.95
CA GLY A 102 -15.01 -19.03 14.06
C GLY A 102 -14.09 -19.06 12.83
N ARG A 103 -14.24 -18.13 11.88
CA ARG A 103 -13.40 -18.06 10.67
C ARG A 103 -12.08 -17.34 10.90
N THR A 104 -12.02 -16.48 11.92
CA THR A 104 -10.83 -15.76 12.36
C THR A 104 -10.64 -15.95 13.86
N LEU A 105 -9.42 -16.25 14.28
CA LEU A 105 -9.12 -16.44 15.70
C LEU A 105 -9.11 -15.09 16.43
N LYS A 106 -9.72 -15.04 17.62
CA LYS A 106 -9.73 -13.84 18.47
C LYS A 106 -8.31 -13.33 18.79
N SER A 107 -7.35 -14.25 18.94
CA SER A 107 -5.94 -13.91 19.20
C SER A 107 -5.24 -13.19 18.03
N GLN A 108 -5.79 -13.28 16.82
CA GLN A 108 -5.23 -12.60 15.64
C GLN A 108 -5.69 -11.14 15.53
N LYS A 109 -6.75 -10.74 16.25
CA LYS A 109 -7.33 -9.41 16.17
C LYS A 109 -6.30 -8.31 16.49
N ASP A 110 -5.62 -8.41 17.63
CA ASP A 110 -4.71 -7.34 18.11
C ASP A 110 -3.53 -7.17 17.14
N ARG A 111 -3.01 -8.29 16.61
CA ARG A 111 -1.96 -8.23 15.60
C ARG A 111 -2.45 -7.58 14.31
N LEU A 112 -3.63 -7.95 13.84
CA LEU A 112 -4.22 -7.40 12.61
C LEU A 112 -4.41 -5.89 12.70
N MET A 113 -4.83 -5.38 13.86
CA MET A 113 -5.04 -3.95 14.10
C MET A 113 -3.75 -3.11 14.08
N VAL A 114 -2.59 -3.70 14.37
CA VAL A 114 -1.30 -2.98 14.36
C VAL A 114 -0.48 -3.23 13.09
N SER A 115 -0.91 -4.19 12.26
CA SER A 115 -0.19 -4.59 11.04
C SER A 115 -0.89 -4.14 9.76
N HIS A 116 -2.23 -4.09 9.76
CA HIS A 116 -3.01 -3.95 8.53
C HIS A 116 -4.04 -2.82 8.62
N MET A 117 -4.34 -2.21 7.47
CA MET A 117 -5.20 -1.03 7.39
C MET A 117 -6.68 -1.40 7.42
N GLU A 118 -7.39 -0.83 8.39
CA GLU A 118 -8.84 -0.92 8.51
C GLU A 118 -9.52 0.03 7.51
N LEU A 119 -10.71 -0.34 7.02
CA LEU A 119 -11.49 0.42 6.04
C LEU A 119 -11.67 1.89 6.42
N ASN A 120 -12.05 2.20 7.69
CA ASN A 120 -12.23 3.60 8.09
C ASN A 120 -10.89 4.34 8.18
N THR A 121 -9.79 3.68 8.53
CA THR A 121 -8.45 4.27 8.48
C THR A 121 -8.07 4.63 7.04
N CYS A 122 -8.32 3.73 6.10
CA CYS A 122 -8.12 3.98 4.67
C CYS A 122 -8.98 5.15 4.17
N LYS A 123 -10.27 5.18 4.53
CA LYS A 123 -11.20 6.27 4.19
C LYS A 123 -10.76 7.62 4.75
N ASN A 124 -10.36 7.66 6.01
CA ASN A 124 -9.88 8.89 6.65
C ASN A 124 -8.65 9.44 5.93
N TYR A 125 -7.65 8.58 5.67
CA TYR A 125 -6.47 8.96 4.91
C TYR A 125 -6.82 9.51 3.51
N LEU A 126 -7.67 8.83 2.76
CA LEU A 126 -8.10 9.26 1.42
C LEU A 126 -8.89 10.58 1.45
N SER A 127 -9.66 10.84 2.51
CA SER A 127 -10.42 12.08 2.66
C SER A 127 -9.54 13.31 2.93
N GLU A 128 -8.34 13.10 3.48
CA GLU A 128 -7.36 14.14 3.73
C GLU A 128 -6.41 14.38 2.55
N CYS A 129 -6.33 13.42 1.60
CA CYS A 129 -5.49 13.54 0.42
C CYS A 129 -6.06 14.54 -0.60
N ASP A 130 -5.17 15.32 -1.25
CA ASP A 130 -5.52 16.00 -2.50
C ASP A 130 -5.60 14.98 -3.65
N LEU A 131 -6.81 14.53 -3.92
CA LEU A 131 -7.13 13.60 -5.00
C LEU A 131 -7.58 14.28 -6.30
N SER A 132 -7.42 15.60 -6.44
CA SER A 132 -7.88 16.37 -7.63
C SER A 132 -7.35 15.77 -8.94
N SER A 133 -6.08 15.37 -8.98
CA SER A 133 -5.42 14.72 -10.12
C SER A 133 -5.52 13.21 -10.14
N CYS A 134 -6.18 12.59 -9.15
CA CYS A 134 -6.22 11.14 -9.01
C CYS A 134 -7.20 10.53 -10.02
N MET A 135 -6.72 9.58 -10.80
CA MET A 135 -7.49 8.84 -11.80
C MET A 135 -7.98 7.50 -11.26
N ASN A 136 -7.13 6.78 -10.53
CA ASN A 136 -7.45 5.43 -10.04
C ASN A 136 -7.01 5.25 -8.58
N ILE A 137 -7.85 4.55 -7.81
CA ILE A 137 -7.52 4.03 -6.49
C ILE A 137 -7.58 2.51 -6.58
N VAL A 138 -6.57 1.81 -6.08
CA VAL A 138 -6.52 0.35 -6.03
C VAL A 138 -6.39 -0.09 -4.59
N LEU A 139 -7.37 -0.85 -4.12
CA LEU A 139 -7.38 -1.43 -2.77
C LEU A 139 -6.53 -2.70 -2.78
N LEU A 140 -5.47 -2.69 -1.99
CA LEU A 140 -4.51 -3.78 -1.89
C LEU A 140 -4.78 -4.64 -0.64
N HIS A 141 -4.29 -5.86 -0.67
CA HIS A 141 -4.16 -6.75 0.48
C HIS A 141 -5.48 -6.97 1.26
N MET A 142 -6.58 -7.12 0.54
CA MET A 142 -7.89 -7.39 1.14
C MET A 142 -7.93 -8.79 1.74
N SER A 143 -8.46 -8.92 2.96
CA SER A 143 -8.56 -10.20 3.67
C SER A 143 -9.76 -11.01 3.18
N ASP A 144 -9.58 -12.28 2.82
CA ASP A 144 -10.66 -13.16 2.39
C ASP A 144 -11.77 -13.32 3.44
N ASN A 145 -11.42 -13.28 4.73
CA ASN A 145 -12.36 -13.51 5.83
C ASN A 145 -12.92 -12.24 6.46
N ASN A 146 -12.17 -11.13 6.40
CA ASN A 146 -12.43 -9.93 7.19
C ASN A 146 -12.75 -8.70 6.32
N SER A 147 -12.87 -8.86 5.00
CA SER A 147 -13.25 -7.82 4.06
C SER A 147 -14.53 -8.14 3.30
N ASP A 148 -14.97 -7.18 2.51
CA ASP A 148 -16.07 -7.31 1.55
C ASP A 148 -15.70 -6.39 0.36
N GLU A 149 -15.21 -6.99 -0.70
CA GLU A 149 -14.70 -6.27 -1.86
C GLU A 149 -15.69 -5.25 -2.41
N ARG A 150 -16.93 -5.69 -2.66
CA ARG A 150 -17.97 -4.82 -3.24
C ARG A 150 -18.31 -3.65 -2.32
N LEU A 151 -18.42 -3.93 -1.03
CA LEU A 151 -18.69 -2.91 -0.02
C LEU A 151 -17.54 -1.90 0.05
N PHE A 152 -16.28 -2.37 0.13
CA PHE A 152 -15.13 -1.49 0.28
C PHE A 152 -14.92 -0.60 -0.94
N VAL A 153 -15.01 -1.18 -2.15
CA VAL A 153 -14.96 -0.43 -3.40
C VAL A 153 -16.03 0.65 -3.42
N SER A 154 -17.30 0.29 -3.19
CA SER A 154 -18.42 1.24 -3.24
C SER A 154 -18.34 2.34 -2.17
N GLU A 155 -17.83 2.03 -0.97
CA GLU A 155 -17.63 3.00 0.11
C GLU A 155 -16.58 4.04 -0.26
N ILE A 156 -15.47 3.60 -0.87
CA ILE A 156 -14.37 4.49 -1.26
C ILE A 156 -14.73 5.28 -2.52
N GLU A 157 -15.44 4.68 -3.50
CA GLU A 157 -15.97 5.41 -4.65
C GLU A 157 -16.90 6.54 -4.22
N ARG A 158 -17.84 6.25 -3.30
CA ARG A 158 -18.77 7.25 -2.78
C ARG A 158 -18.06 8.38 -2.03
N LEU A 159 -17.00 8.06 -1.29
CA LEU A 159 -16.23 9.05 -0.53
C LEU A 159 -15.42 9.96 -1.45
N THR A 160 -14.74 9.38 -2.44
CA THR A 160 -13.71 10.07 -3.22
C THR A 160 -14.19 10.58 -4.57
N GLY A 161 -15.28 10.01 -5.11
CA GLY A 161 -15.74 10.25 -6.48
C GLY A 161 -14.76 9.72 -7.54
N LYS A 162 -13.84 8.81 -7.18
CA LYS A 162 -12.81 8.26 -8.07
C LYS A 162 -13.13 6.84 -8.47
N VAL A 163 -12.54 6.38 -9.58
CA VAL A 163 -12.60 4.98 -10.00
C VAL A 163 -11.78 4.13 -9.03
N VAL A 164 -12.39 3.10 -8.45
CA VAL A 164 -11.78 2.23 -7.44
C VAL A 164 -11.77 0.79 -7.91
N TYR A 165 -10.66 0.12 -7.73
CA TYR A 165 -10.47 -1.30 -8.05
C TYR A 165 -10.04 -2.06 -6.79
N ALA A 166 -10.44 -3.32 -6.69
CA ALA A 166 -9.83 -4.28 -5.78
C ALA A 166 -8.73 -5.04 -6.51
N ALA A 167 -7.57 -5.18 -5.90
CA ALA A 167 -6.42 -5.87 -6.49
C ALA A 167 -6.63 -7.40 -6.44
N ASN A 168 -7.24 -7.94 -7.46
CA ASN A 168 -7.39 -9.38 -7.65
C ASN A 168 -6.33 -9.94 -8.61
N PRO A 169 -5.99 -11.24 -8.52
CA PRO A 169 -5.10 -11.88 -9.48
C PRO A 169 -5.59 -11.67 -10.93
N GLY A 170 -4.72 -11.14 -11.78
CA GLY A 170 -5.02 -10.85 -13.18
C GLY A 170 -5.61 -9.46 -13.45
N LEU A 171 -5.83 -8.62 -12.42
CA LEU A 171 -6.21 -7.22 -12.64
C LEU A 171 -5.15 -6.49 -13.47
N VAL A 172 -5.57 -5.89 -14.57
CA VAL A 172 -4.75 -4.99 -15.39
C VAL A 172 -5.47 -3.66 -15.52
N ILE A 173 -4.80 -2.59 -15.12
CA ILE A 173 -5.30 -1.22 -15.25
C ILE A 173 -4.33 -0.36 -16.06
N ASN A 174 -4.86 0.59 -16.82
CA ASN A 174 -4.02 1.59 -17.49
C ASN A 174 -3.72 2.72 -16.49
N ILE A 175 -2.43 3.00 -16.28
CA ILE A 175 -1.94 4.07 -15.40
C ILE A 175 -1.25 5.20 -16.18
N ASN A 176 -1.35 5.23 -17.51
CA ASN A 176 -0.80 6.34 -18.28
C ASN A 176 -1.63 7.62 -18.05
N ARG A 177 -0.95 8.75 -18.01
CA ARG A 177 -1.61 10.07 -18.11
C ARG A 177 -2.26 10.20 -19.49
N ILE A 178 -3.50 10.70 -19.51
CA ILE A 178 -4.19 11.08 -20.74
C ILE A 178 -3.68 12.46 -21.19
#